data_3dbd23526424717658585d241a0291b7
#
_entry.id   3dbd23526424717658585d241a0291b7
#
_cell.length_a   1.000
_cell.length_b   1.000
_cell.length_c   1.000
_cell.angle_alpha   90.00
_cell.angle_beta   90.00
_cell.angle_gamma   90.00
#
_symmetry.space_group_name_H-M   'P 1'
#
loop_
_entity.id
_entity.type
_entity.pdbx_description
1 polymer ?
#
loop_
_entity_poly.entity_id
_entity_poly.type
_entity_poly.pdbx_seq_one_letter_code
_entity_poly.pdbx_strand_id
1 'polypeptide(L)'
;MIGGTGHIGENLIRMLVAEKFQIFLVTRGNKPVPDNQLIKFIKKTYDNNLVEWQKLFDEIQPDIIIDILGGAAPIVYSAGRIYCKHFIACGSIWMFGEAKVVPTPETTQSPCIFPGYAKRYAEMLKLKDEAKIGGMKFTAIMPSNICGPGKIPLDCYGSRSIENHKNHMQGKPVPLPEPGQTLIGPCDAEDVATGFYLAVMNPEMAADEIFNVGSAYAITAKQFVETYGKIYKVEIPIEWTSWKEYSQEINPQPGANFHFKAHMCPDISKISKKLGYKPKYTPEETMERAVCWMKVQNMI
;
A
#
# COMPACT_ATOMS: atom_id res chain seq x y z
N MET A 1 -0.59 16.47 3.94
CA MET A 1 -0.33 15.02 3.79
C MET A 1 -0.66 14.30 5.08
N ILE A 2 -1.49 13.29 5.03
CA ILE A 2 -1.99 12.54 6.18
C ILE A 2 -1.36 11.15 6.19
N GLY A 3 -0.71 10.76 7.30
CA GLY A 3 -0.05 9.46 7.44
C GLY A 3 1.39 9.39 6.90
N GLY A 4 2.09 10.51 6.80
CA GLY A 4 3.40 10.62 6.16
C GLY A 4 4.60 9.99 6.89
N THR A 5 4.49 9.64 8.16
CA THR A 5 5.57 8.95 8.92
C THR A 5 5.49 7.43 8.83
N GLY A 6 4.72 6.92 7.87
CA GLY A 6 4.58 5.49 7.59
C GLY A 6 5.44 5.02 6.42
N HIS A 7 5.34 3.75 6.12
CA HIS A 7 6.10 3.01 5.12
C HIS A 7 6.15 3.70 3.72
N ILE A 8 5.00 4.15 3.21
CA ILE A 8 4.91 4.91 1.95
C ILE A 8 5.34 6.36 2.17
N GLY A 9 4.86 6.95 3.25
CA GLY A 9 4.93 8.40 3.48
C GLY A 9 6.33 8.94 3.62
N GLU A 10 7.25 8.22 4.26
CA GLU A 10 8.65 8.62 4.41
C GLU A 10 9.35 8.77 3.05
N ASN A 11 9.06 7.88 2.10
CA ASN A 11 9.57 7.97 0.74
C ASN A 11 8.94 9.16 -0.03
N LEU A 12 7.62 9.32 0.09
CA LEU A 12 6.90 10.40 -0.58
C LEU A 12 7.32 11.79 -0.08
N ILE A 13 7.54 11.96 1.23
CA ILE A 13 8.04 13.20 1.81
C ILE A 13 9.38 13.59 1.18
N ARG A 14 10.33 12.64 1.05
CA ARG A 14 11.64 12.94 0.44
C ARG A 14 11.50 13.43 -1.01
N MET A 15 10.62 12.81 -1.79
CA MET A 15 10.36 13.22 -3.17
C MET A 15 9.75 14.62 -3.24
N LEU A 16 8.72 14.89 -2.42
CA LEU A 16 8.04 16.19 -2.43
C LEU A 16 8.91 17.33 -1.88
N VAL A 17 9.78 17.05 -0.89
CA VAL A 17 10.76 18.03 -0.39
C VAL A 17 11.79 18.37 -1.47
N ALA A 18 12.25 17.40 -2.25
CA ALA A 18 13.17 17.64 -3.37
C ALA A 18 12.57 18.59 -4.43
N GLU A 19 11.26 18.52 -4.64
CA GLU A 19 10.51 19.43 -5.52
C GLU A 19 10.07 20.75 -4.81
N LYS A 20 10.55 20.98 -3.59
CA LYS A 20 10.29 22.17 -2.78
C LYS A 20 8.82 22.42 -2.42
N PHE A 21 8.01 21.36 -2.32
CA PHE A 21 6.66 21.48 -1.78
C PHE A 21 6.69 21.84 -0.30
N GLN A 22 5.82 22.79 0.11
CA GLN A 22 5.50 23.02 1.51
C GLN A 22 4.58 21.88 1.99
N ILE A 23 4.99 21.12 3.00
CA ILE A 23 4.26 19.95 3.48
C ILE A 23 3.71 20.21 4.89
N PHE A 24 2.40 20.21 5.02
CA PHE A 24 1.72 20.10 6.31
C PHE A 24 1.54 18.63 6.63
N LEU A 25 2.38 18.11 7.52
CA LEU A 25 2.45 16.69 7.85
C LEU A 25 1.58 16.35 9.05
N VAL A 26 0.39 15.79 8.78
CA VAL A 26 -0.60 15.43 9.80
C VAL A 26 -0.37 14.00 10.27
N THR A 27 0.04 13.83 11.53
CA THR A 27 0.27 12.52 12.14
C THR A 27 0.03 12.56 13.66
N ARG A 28 -0.06 11.38 14.28
CA ARG A 28 -0.19 11.24 15.74
C ARG A 28 1.09 11.61 16.52
N GLY A 29 2.22 11.75 15.83
CA GLY A 29 3.52 12.03 16.45
C GLY A 29 4.20 10.82 17.13
N ASN A 30 3.80 9.59 16.80
CA ASN A 30 4.39 8.37 17.40
C ASN A 30 5.74 7.99 16.78
N LYS A 31 6.10 8.61 15.65
CA LYS A 31 7.38 8.45 14.97
C LYS A 31 8.03 9.82 14.76
N PRO A 32 9.36 9.87 14.71
CA PRO A 32 10.07 11.09 14.36
C PRO A 32 9.56 11.70 13.03
N VAL A 33 9.52 13.01 12.98
CA VAL A 33 9.24 13.78 11.76
C VAL A 33 10.57 14.28 11.24
N PRO A 34 10.82 14.22 9.91
CA PRO A 34 12.06 14.75 9.34
C PRO A 34 12.22 16.24 9.67
N ASP A 35 13.42 16.62 10.13
CA ASP A 35 13.78 18.01 10.35
C ASP A 35 14.07 18.70 8.99
N ASN A 36 13.12 19.48 8.52
CA ASN A 36 13.21 20.20 7.27
C ASN A 36 12.29 21.43 7.29
N GLN A 37 12.82 22.59 6.86
CA GLN A 37 12.06 23.84 6.84
C GLN A 37 10.80 23.85 5.99
N LEU A 38 10.69 22.91 5.03
CA LEU A 38 9.50 22.75 4.19
C LEU A 38 8.43 21.86 4.85
N ILE A 39 8.70 21.29 6.02
CA ILE A 39 7.77 20.40 6.72
C ILE A 39 7.23 21.09 7.97
N LYS A 40 5.92 21.31 8.00
CA LYS A 40 5.21 21.75 9.21
C LYS A 40 4.48 20.55 9.82
N PHE A 41 4.94 20.11 10.98
CA PHE A 41 4.32 19.02 11.70
C PHE A 41 3.03 19.46 12.39
N ILE A 42 1.96 18.69 12.22
CA ILE A 42 0.67 18.88 12.87
C ILE A 42 0.29 17.60 13.59
N LYS A 43 0.29 17.66 14.92
CA LYS A 43 -0.13 16.52 15.74
C LYS A 43 -1.65 16.43 15.76
N LYS A 44 -2.19 15.44 15.08
CA LYS A 44 -3.64 15.18 15.06
C LYS A 44 -3.92 13.69 14.88
N THR A 45 -4.93 13.21 15.61
CA THR A 45 -5.50 11.88 15.39
C THR A 45 -6.30 11.86 14.10
N TYR A 46 -6.16 10.78 13.35
CA TYR A 46 -6.96 10.55 12.15
C TYR A 46 -8.32 9.97 12.58
N ASP A 47 -9.35 10.79 12.56
CA ASP A 47 -10.67 10.52 13.10
C ASP A 47 -11.79 11.05 12.19
N ASN A 48 -13.04 10.82 12.58
CA ASN A 48 -14.23 11.27 11.87
C ASN A 48 -14.77 12.62 12.39
N ASN A 49 -13.96 13.45 13.05
CA ASN A 49 -14.39 14.77 13.54
C ASN A 49 -14.29 15.83 12.44
N LEU A 50 -15.37 16.03 11.71
CA LEU A 50 -15.44 17.01 10.62
C LEU A 50 -15.04 18.43 11.05
N VAL A 51 -15.52 18.88 12.20
CA VAL A 51 -15.26 20.25 12.69
C VAL A 51 -13.78 20.51 12.93
N GLU A 52 -13.08 19.53 13.52
CA GLU A 52 -11.64 19.64 13.75
C GLU A 52 -10.82 19.60 12.45
N TRP A 53 -11.28 18.84 11.44
CA TRP A 53 -10.65 18.85 10.13
C TRP A 53 -10.91 20.15 9.39
N GLN A 54 -12.13 20.73 9.50
CA GLN A 54 -12.46 22.03 8.91
C GLN A 54 -11.58 23.12 9.51
N LYS A 55 -11.51 23.25 10.85
CA LYS A 55 -10.61 24.21 11.50
C LYS A 55 -9.18 24.12 11.02
N LEU A 56 -8.65 22.89 10.92
CA LEU A 56 -7.29 22.68 10.41
C LEU A 56 -7.15 23.17 8.96
N PHE A 57 -8.09 22.85 8.10
CA PHE A 57 -7.99 23.22 6.69
C PHE A 57 -8.31 24.69 6.43
N ASP A 58 -9.12 25.35 7.28
CA ASP A 58 -9.30 26.79 7.29
C ASP A 58 -7.98 27.54 7.58
N GLU A 59 -7.16 26.96 8.48
CA GLU A 59 -5.85 27.52 8.84
C GLU A 59 -4.80 27.32 7.75
N ILE A 60 -4.72 26.09 7.17
CA ILE A 60 -3.61 25.73 6.26
C ILE A 60 -3.93 25.85 4.77
N GLN A 61 -5.21 25.89 4.39
CA GLN A 61 -5.72 26.03 3.02
C GLN A 61 -4.96 25.18 1.98
N PRO A 62 -4.99 23.84 2.07
CA PRO A 62 -4.15 22.99 1.26
C PRO A 62 -4.57 22.95 -0.21
N ASP A 63 -3.66 23.19 -1.16
CA ASP A 63 -3.93 22.97 -2.60
C ASP A 63 -4.09 21.49 -2.95
N ILE A 64 -3.35 20.60 -2.25
CA ILE A 64 -3.36 19.17 -2.49
C ILE A 64 -3.54 18.45 -1.15
N ILE A 65 -4.47 17.52 -1.08
CA ILE A 65 -4.62 16.62 0.06
C ILE A 65 -4.22 15.21 -0.36
N ILE A 66 -3.22 14.65 0.33
CA ILE A 66 -2.80 13.25 0.15
C ILE A 66 -3.19 12.49 1.42
N ASP A 67 -4.18 11.60 1.30
CA ASP A 67 -4.63 10.73 2.39
C ASP A 67 -4.14 9.30 2.19
N ILE A 68 -3.02 8.97 2.88
CA ILE A 68 -2.42 7.62 2.84
C ILE A 68 -3.20 6.63 3.73
N LEU A 69 -3.93 7.10 4.73
CA LEU A 69 -4.63 6.26 5.70
C LEU A 69 -6.00 5.77 5.19
N GLY A 70 -6.74 6.63 4.53
CA GLY A 70 -7.97 6.32 3.80
C GLY A 70 -9.19 5.91 4.64
N GLY A 71 -9.08 5.72 5.96
CA GLY A 71 -10.19 5.26 6.80
C GLY A 71 -11.24 6.34 7.12
N ALA A 72 -10.87 7.63 7.08
CA ALA A 72 -11.76 8.78 7.26
C ALA A 72 -11.78 9.69 6.02
N ALA A 73 -11.45 9.15 4.85
CA ALA A 73 -11.34 9.91 3.61
C ALA A 73 -12.59 10.76 3.29
N PRO A 74 -13.85 10.30 3.51
CA PRO A 74 -15.02 11.13 3.27
C PRO A 74 -15.06 12.40 4.15
N ILE A 75 -14.62 12.31 5.39
CA ILE A 75 -14.60 13.42 6.32
C ILE A 75 -13.49 14.41 5.96
N VAL A 76 -12.29 13.90 5.68
CA VAL A 76 -11.14 14.70 5.24
C VAL A 76 -11.45 15.43 3.93
N TYR A 77 -12.06 14.72 2.98
CA TYR A 77 -12.52 15.31 1.71
C TYR A 77 -13.53 16.43 1.95
N SER A 78 -14.58 16.15 2.71
CA SER A 78 -15.65 17.14 3.00
C SER A 78 -15.11 18.40 3.69
N ALA A 79 -14.14 18.23 4.59
CA ALA A 79 -13.50 19.35 5.29
C ALA A 79 -12.62 20.21 4.36
N GLY A 80 -11.88 19.57 3.44
CA GLY A 80 -10.86 20.26 2.63
C GLY A 80 -11.32 20.70 1.25
N ARG A 81 -12.48 20.26 0.77
CA ARG A 81 -12.92 20.43 -0.63
C ARG A 81 -13.02 21.86 -1.12
N ILE A 82 -13.19 22.83 -0.23
CA ILE A 82 -13.29 24.27 -0.60
C ILE A 82 -11.92 24.88 -0.92
N TYR A 83 -10.83 24.27 -0.47
CA TYR A 83 -9.46 24.72 -0.70
C TYR A 83 -8.73 23.84 -1.71
N CYS A 84 -8.97 22.51 -1.61
CA CYS A 84 -8.22 21.49 -2.31
C CYS A 84 -8.54 21.45 -3.80
N LYS A 85 -7.50 21.50 -4.64
CA LYS A 85 -7.60 21.35 -6.10
C LYS A 85 -7.43 19.89 -6.54
N HIS A 86 -6.73 19.08 -5.73
CA HIS A 86 -6.46 17.68 -6.02
C HIS A 86 -6.45 16.83 -4.76
N PHE A 87 -7.37 15.88 -4.66
CA PHE A 87 -7.44 14.91 -3.57
C PHE A 87 -6.87 13.55 -4.03
N ILE A 88 -5.84 13.06 -3.34
CA ILE A 88 -5.17 11.79 -3.68
C ILE A 88 -5.34 10.81 -2.52
N ALA A 89 -6.05 9.71 -2.78
CA ALA A 89 -6.36 8.69 -1.78
C ALA A 89 -5.52 7.43 -1.97
N CYS A 90 -5.18 6.77 -0.86
CA CYS A 90 -4.62 5.44 -0.85
C CYS A 90 -5.72 4.39 -0.73
N GLY A 91 -5.79 3.48 -1.69
CA GLY A 91 -6.62 2.30 -1.65
C GLY A 91 -5.81 1.03 -1.43
N SER A 92 -6.28 -0.05 -2.04
CA SER A 92 -5.62 -1.35 -2.11
C SER A 92 -6.22 -2.16 -3.24
N ILE A 93 -5.42 -2.93 -3.96
CA ILE A 93 -5.91 -3.86 -4.99
C ILE A 93 -6.91 -4.88 -4.40
N TRP A 94 -6.87 -5.18 -3.11
CA TRP A 94 -7.85 -6.05 -2.44
C TRP A 94 -9.28 -5.49 -2.46
N MET A 95 -9.43 -4.19 -2.67
CA MET A 95 -10.75 -3.55 -2.80
C MET A 95 -11.52 -4.02 -4.04
N PHE A 96 -10.80 -4.50 -5.06
CA PHE A 96 -11.42 -5.06 -6.27
C PHE A 96 -12.01 -6.46 -6.08
N GLY A 97 -11.80 -7.09 -4.91
CA GLY A 97 -12.16 -8.46 -4.64
C GLY A 97 -11.14 -9.48 -5.15
N GLU A 98 -11.50 -10.76 -5.14
CA GLU A 98 -10.66 -11.84 -5.66
C GLU A 98 -10.49 -11.70 -7.18
N ALA A 99 -9.25 -11.69 -7.64
CA ALA A 99 -8.91 -11.49 -9.04
C ALA A 99 -9.45 -12.61 -9.94
N LYS A 100 -10.16 -12.25 -10.99
CA LYS A 100 -10.61 -13.16 -12.06
C LYS A 100 -9.74 -13.09 -13.30
N VAL A 101 -9.01 -11.99 -13.45
CA VAL A 101 -8.10 -11.71 -14.54
C VAL A 101 -6.74 -11.33 -13.97
N VAL A 102 -5.66 -11.85 -14.57
CA VAL A 102 -4.27 -11.57 -14.21
C VAL A 102 -3.49 -11.23 -15.47
N PRO A 103 -2.79 -10.09 -15.53
CA PRO A 103 -2.74 -9.02 -14.52
C PRO A 103 -4.09 -8.37 -14.26
N THR A 104 -4.34 -7.98 -12.99
CA THR A 104 -5.65 -7.49 -12.54
C THR A 104 -5.83 -6.00 -12.86
N PRO A 105 -6.81 -5.62 -13.70
CA PRO A 105 -7.08 -4.21 -14.01
C PRO A 105 -7.74 -3.47 -12.85
N GLU A 106 -7.85 -2.13 -12.97
CA GLU A 106 -8.45 -1.24 -11.95
C GLU A 106 -9.99 -1.26 -11.99
N THR A 107 -10.55 -2.45 -11.98
CA THR A 107 -12.01 -2.69 -11.97
C THR A 107 -12.37 -3.76 -10.97
N THR A 108 -13.59 -3.69 -10.45
CA THR A 108 -14.12 -4.74 -9.57
C THR A 108 -14.08 -6.10 -10.27
N GLN A 109 -13.41 -7.06 -9.64
CA GLN A 109 -13.26 -8.42 -10.14
C GLN A 109 -14.32 -9.35 -9.57
N SER A 110 -14.59 -9.17 -8.28
CA SER A 110 -15.59 -9.91 -7.52
C SER A 110 -16.01 -9.08 -6.30
N PRO A 111 -17.05 -9.47 -5.55
CA PRO A 111 -17.34 -8.85 -4.26
C PRO A 111 -16.14 -8.99 -3.31
N CYS A 112 -15.70 -7.87 -2.73
CA CYS A 112 -14.63 -7.89 -1.75
C CYS A 112 -15.10 -8.58 -0.46
N ILE A 113 -14.39 -9.62 -0.05
CA ILE A 113 -14.74 -10.41 1.16
C ILE A 113 -14.42 -9.68 2.47
N PHE A 114 -13.67 -8.59 2.42
CA PHE A 114 -13.32 -7.78 3.59
C PHE A 114 -14.25 -6.58 3.69
N PRO A 115 -15.22 -6.55 4.64
CA PRO A 115 -16.23 -5.49 4.72
C PRO A 115 -15.63 -4.09 4.81
N GLY A 116 -14.51 -3.93 5.54
CA GLY A 116 -13.81 -2.65 5.65
C GLY A 116 -13.23 -2.15 4.32
N TYR A 117 -12.67 -3.03 3.50
CA TYR A 117 -12.19 -2.68 2.16
C TYR A 117 -13.34 -2.43 1.19
N ALA A 118 -14.41 -3.24 1.23
CA ALA A 118 -15.59 -3.03 0.42
C ALA A 118 -16.23 -1.65 0.66
N LYS A 119 -16.42 -1.29 1.94
CA LYS A 119 -16.94 0.02 2.35
C LYS A 119 -16.05 1.15 1.83
N ARG A 120 -14.73 1.09 2.09
CA ARG A 120 -13.78 2.13 1.66
C ARG A 120 -13.74 2.29 0.15
N TYR A 121 -13.88 1.20 -0.61
CA TYR A 121 -13.91 1.27 -2.07
C TYR A 121 -15.17 1.98 -2.57
N ALA A 122 -16.33 1.64 -2.02
CA ALA A 122 -17.59 2.33 -2.35
C ALA A 122 -17.53 3.83 -2.02
N GLU A 123 -16.98 4.19 -0.85
CA GLU A 123 -16.74 5.58 -0.45
C GLU A 123 -15.79 6.28 -1.42
N MET A 124 -14.70 5.63 -1.82
CA MET A 124 -13.72 6.18 -2.76
C MET A 124 -14.33 6.47 -4.14
N LEU A 125 -15.15 5.56 -4.67
CA LEU A 125 -15.86 5.78 -5.94
C LEU A 125 -16.82 6.97 -5.84
N LYS A 126 -17.59 7.06 -4.74
CA LYS A 126 -18.48 8.19 -4.49
C LYS A 126 -17.71 9.53 -4.43
N LEU A 127 -16.59 9.57 -3.70
CA LEU A 127 -15.74 10.77 -3.62
C LEU A 127 -15.18 11.17 -4.98
N LYS A 128 -14.80 10.21 -5.81
CA LYS A 128 -14.32 10.45 -7.17
C LYS A 128 -15.42 11.15 -8.01
N ASP A 129 -16.66 10.66 -7.93
CA ASP A 129 -17.78 11.24 -8.67
C ASP A 129 -18.16 12.63 -8.13
N GLU A 130 -18.17 12.82 -6.82
CA GLU A 130 -18.42 14.13 -6.18
C GLU A 130 -17.32 15.14 -6.54
N ALA A 131 -16.07 14.74 -6.54
CA ALA A 131 -14.94 15.60 -6.90
C ALA A 131 -15.06 16.09 -8.36
N LYS A 132 -15.38 15.18 -9.27
CA LYS A 132 -15.60 15.47 -10.69
C LYS A 132 -16.71 16.50 -10.89
N ILE A 133 -17.85 16.33 -10.22
CA ILE A 133 -18.98 17.28 -10.28
C ILE A 133 -18.57 18.64 -9.70
N GLY A 134 -17.79 18.64 -8.63
CA GLY A 134 -17.28 19.86 -7.97
C GLY A 134 -16.10 20.53 -8.66
N GLY A 135 -15.60 20.00 -9.78
CA GLY A 135 -14.44 20.54 -10.50
C GLY A 135 -13.09 20.33 -9.82
N MET A 136 -13.02 19.44 -8.81
CA MET A 136 -11.80 19.05 -8.14
C MET A 136 -11.25 17.76 -8.76
N LYS A 137 -9.93 17.66 -8.89
CA LYS A 137 -9.28 16.42 -9.32
C LYS A 137 -9.28 15.39 -8.19
N PHE A 138 -9.55 14.14 -8.56
CA PHE A 138 -9.46 13.01 -7.66
C PHE A 138 -8.57 11.93 -8.25
N THR A 139 -7.68 11.35 -7.44
CA THR A 139 -6.85 10.22 -7.82
C THR A 139 -6.84 9.18 -6.71
N ALA A 140 -6.95 7.91 -7.07
CA ALA A 140 -6.73 6.80 -6.14
C ALA A 140 -5.52 5.98 -6.56
N ILE A 141 -4.63 5.70 -5.61
CA ILE A 141 -3.48 4.80 -5.79
C ILE A 141 -3.78 3.48 -5.08
N MET A 142 -3.73 2.37 -5.83
CA MET A 142 -4.11 1.04 -5.39
C MET A 142 -2.87 0.14 -5.32
N PRO A 143 -2.12 0.15 -4.20
CA PRO A 143 -0.92 -0.68 -4.07
C PRO A 143 -1.27 -2.15 -3.89
N SER A 144 -0.33 -3.01 -4.36
CA SER A 144 -0.29 -4.45 -4.07
C SER A 144 0.31 -4.73 -2.67
N ASN A 145 1.03 -5.82 -2.50
CA ASN A 145 1.67 -6.18 -1.22
C ASN A 145 2.87 -5.26 -0.92
N ILE A 146 2.64 -4.17 -0.19
CA ILE A 146 3.69 -3.20 0.12
C ILE A 146 4.79 -3.86 0.95
N CYS A 147 6.02 -3.79 0.45
CA CYS A 147 7.24 -4.36 0.98
C CYS A 147 8.35 -3.29 1.05
N GLY A 148 9.59 -3.70 1.34
CA GLY A 148 10.74 -2.79 1.42
C GLY A 148 10.99 -2.23 2.84
N PRO A 149 12.00 -1.36 3.00
CA PRO A 149 12.39 -0.79 4.29
C PRO A 149 11.27 -0.01 4.98
N GLY A 150 11.22 -0.03 6.31
CA GLY A 150 10.27 0.75 7.13
C GLY A 150 9.11 -0.06 7.72
N LYS A 151 8.95 -1.31 7.32
CA LYS A 151 7.93 -2.22 7.87
C LYS A 151 8.36 -3.68 7.72
N ILE A 152 8.02 -4.52 8.70
CA ILE A 152 8.21 -5.97 8.60
C ILE A 152 7.49 -6.47 7.34
N PRO A 153 8.17 -7.18 6.42
CA PRO A 153 7.54 -7.70 5.21
C PRO A 153 6.56 -8.84 5.53
N LEU A 154 5.72 -9.22 4.57
CA LEU A 154 4.94 -10.45 4.68
C LEU A 154 5.89 -11.63 4.84
N ASP A 155 5.60 -12.50 5.81
CA ASP A 155 6.26 -13.79 5.97
C ASP A 155 5.56 -14.89 5.14
N CYS A 156 6.08 -16.09 5.17
CA CYS A 156 5.54 -17.21 4.41
C CYS A 156 4.18 -17.76 4.92
N TYR A 157 3.61 -17.12 5.95
CA TYR A 157 2.23 -17.36 6.41
C TYR A 157 1.30 -16.20 6.02
N GLY A 158 1.78 -15.19 5.28
CA GLY A 158 1.01 -14.01 4.89
C GLY A 158 0.75 -13.03 6.04
N SER A 159 1.49 -13.17 7.15
CA SER A 159 1.48 -12.24 8.27
C SER A 159 2.73 -11.34 8.26
N ARG A 160 2.98 -10.60 9.33
CA ARG A 160 4.18 -9.75 9.47
C ARG A 160 4.83 -10.01 10.81
N SER A 161 5.20 -11.27 11.03
CA SER A 161 5.75 -11.77 12.30
C SER A 161 7.28 -11.83 12.26
N ILE A 162 7.92 -11.17 13.21
CA ILE A 162 9.38 -11.28 13.42
C ILE A 162 9.75 -12.74 13.73
N GLU A 163 8.94 -13.42 14.52
CA GLU A 163 9.19 -14.82 14.92
C GLU A 163 9.17 -15.76 13.71
N ASN A 164 8.21 -15.57 12.79
CA ASN A 164 8.18 -16.35 11.56
C ASN A 164 9.45 -16.11 10.73
N HIS A 165 9.92 -14.87 10.60
CA HIS A 165 11.18 -14.58 9.91
C HIS A 165 12.38 -15.27 10.58
N LYS A 166 12.45 -15.30 11.92
CA LYS A 166 13.48 -16.07 12.64
C LYS A 166 13.40 -17.57 12.38
N ASN A 167 12.19 -18.12 12.30
CA ASN A 167 11.98 -19.52 11.94
C ASN A 167 12.43 -19.81 10.50
N HIS A 168 12.15 -18.91 9.55
CA HIS A 168 12.63 -19.02 8.17
C HIS A 168 14.17 -18.99 8.08
N MET A 169 14.82 -18.12 8.86
CA MET A 169 16.30 -18.10 8.96
C MET A 169 16.90 -19.41 9.48
N GLN A 170 16.14 -20.19 10.25
CA GLN A 170 16.57 -21.50 10.75
C GLN A 170 16.24 -22.63 9.78
N GLY A 171 15.67 -22.35 8.60
CA GLY A 171 15.26 -23.36 7.64
C GLY A 171 14.09 -24.24 8.12
N LYS A 172 13.26 -23.74 9.04
CA LYS A 172 12.08 -24.50 9.48
C LYS A 172 11.07 -24.64 8.35
N PRO A 173 10.44 -25.82 8.21
CA PRO A 173 9.45 -26.04 7.16
C PRO A 173 8.30 -25.06 7.21
N VAL A 174 7.74 -24.75 6.03
CA VAL A 174 6.59 -23.86 5.86
C VAL A 174 5.47 -24.64 5.17
N PRO A 175 4.29 -24.75 5.79
CA PRO A 175 3.11 -25.28 5.13
C PRO A 175 2.64 -24.32 4.03
N LEU A 176 2.36 -24.86 2.85
CA LEU A 176 1.88 -24.11 1.71
C LEU A 176 0.75 -24.85 1.01
N PRO A 177 -0.39 -24.19 0.71
CA PRO A 177 -1.49 -24.85 0.00
C PRO A 177 -1.09 -25.19 -1.43
N GLU A 178 -1.38 -26.43 -1.83
CA GLU A 178 -1.16 -26.92 -3.19
C GLU A 178 -1.97 -26.11 -4.22
N PRO A 179 -1.43 -25.91 -5.44
CA PRO A 179 -0.09 -26.26 -5.92
C PRO A 179 0.94 -25.13 -5.74
N GLY A 180 0.70 -24.16 -4.87
CA GLY A 180 1.60 -23.04 -4.60
C GLY A 180 1.72 -22.02 -5.75
N GLN A 181 0.72 -21.95 -6.64
CA GLN A 181 0.71 -21.11 -7.85
C GLN A 181 0.02 -19.75 -7.67
N THR A 182 -0.52 -19.48 -6.48
CA THR A 182 -1.09 -18.16 -6.19
C THR A 182 -0.03 -17.09 -6.34
N LEU A 183 -0.35 -16.01 -7.07
CA LEU A 183 0.59 -14.91 -7.30
C LEU A 183 0.59 -13.96 -6.12
N ILE A 184 1.78 -13.66 -5.63
CA ILE A 184 2.05 -12.67 -4.58
C ILE A 184 2.85 -11.54 -5.23
N GLY A 185 2.42 -10.30 -5.06
CA GLY A 185 3.03 -9.13 -5.69
C GLY A 185 3.73 -8.20 -4.69
N PRO A 186 4.90 -8.56 -4.12
CA PRO A 186 5.68 -7.63 -3.32
C PRO A 186 6.03 -6.39 -4.14
N CYS A 187 5.71 -5.21 -3.61
CA CYS A 187 5.97 -3.93 -4.25
C CYS A 187 6.69 -3.01 -3.26
N ASP A 188 7.79 -2.39 -3.67
CA ASP A 188 8.56 -1.54 -2.78
C ASP A 188 7.76 -0.29 -2.37
N ALA A 189 7.87 0.10 -1.11
CA ALA A 189 7.21 1.29 -0.59
C ALA A 189 7.68 2.57 -1.29
N GLU A 190 8.93 2.59 -1.79
CA GLU A 190 9.46 3.67 -2.63
C GLU A 190 8.75 3.72 -3.98
N ASP A 191 8.48 2.57 -4.60
CA ASP A 191 7.72 2.48 -5.85
C ASP A 191 6.25 2.91 -5.65
N VAL A 192 5.64 2.51 -4.52
CA VAL A 192 4.30 3.00 -4.18
C VAL A 192 4.30 4.51 -3.99
N ALA A 193 5.29 5.07 -3.29
CA ALA A 193 5.45 6.51 -3.14
C ALA A 193 5.63 7.23 -4.49
N THR A 194 6.36 6.60 -5.44
CA THR A 194 6.51 7.10 -6.81
C THR A 194 5.16 7.23 -7.52
N GLY A 195 4.25 6.29 -7.31
CA GLY A 195 2.88 6.40 -7.85
C GLY A 195 2.14 7.65 -7.35
N PHE A 196 2.22 7.95 -6.05
CA PHE A 196 1.67 9.17 -5.46
C PHE A 196 2.37 10.43 -5.99
N TYR A 197 3.70 10.42 -6.03
CA TYR A 197 4.51 11.51 -6.52
C TYR A 197 4.16 11.87 -7.97
N LEU A 198 4.06 10.88 -8.84
CA LEU A 198 3.69 11.09 -10.24
C LEU A 198 2.27 11.67 -10.39
N ALA A 199 1.33 11.27 -9.54
CA ALA A 199 -0.01 11.85 -9.52
C ALA A 199 0.01 13.33 -9.10
N VAL A 200 0.86 13.70 -8.12
CA VAL A 200 1.06 15.11 -7.72
C VAL A 200 1.66 15.93 -8.86
N MET A 201 2.68 15.38 -9.54
CA MET A 201 3.42 16.09 -10.60
C MET A 201 2.65 16.18 -11.93
N ASN A 202 1.67 15.30 -12.15
CA ASN A 202 0.88 15.25 -13.38
C ASN A 202 -0.64 15.34 -13.08
N PRO A 203 -1.13 16.41 -12.45
CA PRO A 203 -2.48 16.48 -11.92
C PRO A 203 -3.57 16.35 -13.00
N GLU A 204 -3.32 16.82 -14.22
CA GLU A 204 -4.30 16.72 -15.32
C GLU A 204 -4.42 15.28 -15.83
N MET A 205 -3.31 14.57 -15.96
CA MET A 205 -3.29 13.18 -16.42
C MET A 205 -3.77 12.20 -15.34
N ALA A 206 -3.67 12.60 -14.06
CA ALA A 206 -4.09 11.82 -12.91
C ALA A 206 -5.55 12.09 -12.50
N ALA A 207 -6.17 13.16 -13.05
CA ALA A 207 -7.53 13.56 -12.70
C ALA A 207 -8.54 12.44 -13.00
N ASP A 208 -9.41 12.16 -12.03
CA ASP A 208 -10.49 11.16 -12.10
C ASP A 208 -10.03 9.72 -12.35
N GLU A 209 -8.78 9.42 -11.99
CA GLU A 209 -8.20 8.11 -12.22
C GLU A 209 -8.04 7.27 -10.95
N ILE A 210 -8.13 5.97 -11.15
CA ILE A 210 -7.71 4.95 -10.21
C ILE A 210 -6.53 4.23 -10.84
N PHE A 211 -5.40 4.18 -10.16
CA PHE A 211 -4.17 3.56 -10.65
C PHE A 211 -3.72 2.40 -9.77
N ASN A 212 -3.51 1.26 -10.37
CA ASN A 212 -2.74 0.21 -9.75
C ASN A 212 -1.26 0.58 -9.65
N VAL A 213 -0.65 0.23 -8.53
CA VAL A 213 0.80 0.35 -8.31
C VAL A 213 1.33 -0.98 -7.80
N GLY A 214 2.37 -1.48 -8.45
CA GLY A 214 3.00 -2.76 -8.15
C GLY A 214 4.38 -2.86 -8.78
N SER A 215 5.08 -3.95 -8.52
CA SER A 215 6.28 -4.34 -9.26
C SER A 215 5.94 -4.73 -10.70
N ALA A 216 6.96 -4.89 -11.55
CA ALA A 216 6.77 -5.23 -12.97
C ALA A 216 6.11 -6.60 -13.19
N TYR A 217 6.19 -7.48 -12.20
CA TYR A 217 5.58 -8.81 -12.19
C TYR A 217 5.27 -9.25 -10.76
N ALA A 218 4.57 -10.38 -10.62
CA ALA A 218 4.33 -11.06 -9.36
C ALA A 218 4.99 -12.44 -9.39
N ILE A 219 5.29 -13.00 -8.23
CA ILE A 219 5.90 -14.33 -8.06
C ILE A 219 4.88 -15.30 -7.47
N THR A 220 5.03 -16.59 -7.75
CA THR A 220 4.17 -17.61 -7.15
C THR A 220 4.43 -17.74 -5.64
N ALA A 221 3.45 -18.25 -4.90
CA ALA A 221 3.62 -18.55 -3.48
C ALA A 221 4.82 -19.47 -3.21
N LYS A 222 5.07 -20.45 -4.08
CA LYS A 222 6.26 -21.29 -4.03
C LYS A 222 7.53 -20.46 -4.19
N GLN A 223 7.62 -19.62 -5.24
CA GLN A 223 8.77 -18.73 -5.45
C GLN A 223 8.97 -17.74 -4.30
N PHE A 224 7.90 -17.31 -3.65
CA PHE A 224 7.98 -16.43 -2.48
C PHE A 224 8.71 -17.09 -1.31
N VAL A 225 8.43 -18.37 -1.01
CA VAL A 225 9.17 -19.17 -0.01
C VAL A 225 10.62 -19.35 -0.44
N GLU A 226 10.85 -19.76 -1.69
CA GLU A 226 12.20 -19.97 -2.24
C GLU A 226 13.04 -18.69 -2.21
N THR A 227 12.42 -17.52 -2.45
CA THR A 227 13.08 -16.21 -2.37
C THR A 227 13.57 -15.93 -0.95
N TYR A 228 12.75 -16.17 0.08
CA TYR A 228 13.22 -16.06 1.45
C TYR A 228 14.35 -17.04 1.76
N GLY A 229 14.29 -18.26 1.26
CA GLY A 229 15.39 -19.23 1.38
C GLY A 229 16.71 -18.66 0.83
N LYS A 230 16.68 -18.07 -0.37
CA LYS A 230 17.85 -17.40 -0.98
C LYS A 230 18.34 -16.22 -0.16
N ILE A 231 17.45 -15.35 0.31
CA ILE A 231 17.79 -14.16 1.12
C ILE A 231 18.43 -14.56 2.45
N TYR A 232 17.93 -15.62 3.09
CA TYR A 232 18.47 -16.13 4.36
C TYR A 232 19.64 -17.10 4.17
N LYS A 233 19.91 -17.53 2.94
CA LYS A 233 20.94 -18.51 2.58
C LYS A 233 20.74 -19.88 3.27
N VAL A 234 19.49 -20.29 3.34
CA VAL A 234 19.05 -21.58 3.88
C VAL A 234 18.02 -22.19 2.96
N GLU A 235 17.90 -23.52 2.97
CA GLU A 235 16.75 -24.18 2.38
C GLU A 235 15.56 -24.07 3.35
N ILE A 236 14.41 -23.62 2.84
CA ILE A 236 13.14 -23.64 3.59
C ILE A 236 12.26 -24.72 2.96
N PRO A 237 12.12 -25.88 3.59
CA PRO A 237 11.29 -26.95 3.07
C PRO A 237 9.81 -26.52 3.00
N ILE A 238 9.11 -26.94 1.95
CA ILE A 238 7.68 -26.72 1.79
C ILE A 238 6.93 -28.00 2.15
N GLU A 239 6.03 -27.90 3.13
CA GLU A 239 5.08 -28.94 3.48
C GLU A 239 3.76 -28.66 2.76
N TRP A 240 3.48 -29.47 1.73
CA TRP A 240 2.29 -29.30 0.92
C TRP A 240 1.04 -29.72 1.69
N THR A 241 0.00 -28.89 1.62
CA THR A 241 -1.26 -29.12 2.34
C THR A 241 -2.45 -28.77 1.46
N SER A 242 -3.62 -29.29 1.78
CA SER A 242 -4.86 -28.88 1.12
C SER A 242 -5.24 -27.45 1.54
N TRP A 243 -5.94 -26.71 0.66
CA TRP A 243 -6.49 -25.40 1.05
C TRP A 243 -7.37 -25.47 2.29
N LYS A 244 -8.17 -26.54 2.44
CA LYS A 244 -9.06 -26.72 3.59
C LYS A 244 -8.27 -26.78 4.89
N GLU A 245 -7.29 -27.65 4.96
CA GLU A 245 -6.42 -27.79 6.12
C GLU A 245 -5.65 -26.50 6.41
N TYR A 246 -5.03 -25.90 5.38
CA TYR A 246 -4.30 -24.65 5.52
C TYR A 246 -5.16 -23.54 6.11
N SER A 247 -6.36 -23.31 5.56
CA SER A 247 -7.22 -22.18 5.94
C SER A 247 -8.03 -22.40 7.22
N GLN A 248 -8.20 -23.65 7.67
CA GLN A 248 -9.01 -23.95 8.87
C GLN A 248 -8.17 -24.29 10.09
N GLU A 249 -7.03 -24.96 9.90
CA GLU A 249 -6.24 -25.52 10.98
C GLU A 249 -4.88 -24.83 11.13
N ILE A 250 -4.17 -24.60 10.01
CA ILE A 250 -2.80 -24.04 10.05
C ILE A 250 -2.81 -22.52 10.13
N ASN A 251 -3.57 -21.87 9.26
CA ASN A 251 -3.62 -20.41 9.17
C ASN A 251 -5.08 -19.90 9.04
N PRO A 252 -5.88 -19.95 10.12
CA PRO A 252 -7.30 -19.61 10.08
C PRO A 252 -7.60 -18.10 9.96
N GLN A 253 -6.56 -17.24 9.95
CA GLN A 253 -6.75 -15.79 9.85
C GLN A 253 -7.02 -15.37 8.40
N PRO A 254 -8.23 -14.90 8.05
CA PRO A 254 -8.58 -14.57 6.66
C PRO A 254 -7.66 -13.51 6.04
N GLY A 255 -7.19 -12.55 6.82
CA GLY A 255 -6.27 -11.50 6.34
C GLY A 255 -4.90 -12.03 5.93
N ALA A 256 -4.44 -13.12 6.55
CA ALA A 256 -3.15 -13.75 6.26
C ALA A 256 -3.28 -14.83 5.19
N ASN A 257 -4.20 -15.79 5.35
CA ASN A 257 -4.33 -16.90 4.42
C ASN A 257 -4.78 -16.48 3.01
N PHE A 258 -5.51 -15.37 2.90
CA PHE A 258 -6.00 -14.86 1.63
C PHE A 258 -4.87 -14.53 0.62
N HIS A 259 -3.68 -14.20 1.11
CA HIS A 259 -2.49 -14.04 0.25
C HIS A 259 -2.11 -15.30 -0.52
N PHE A 260 -2.50 -16.48 -0.02
CA PHE A 260 -2.24 -17.76 -0.67
C PHE A 260 -3.46 -18.34 -1.40
N LYS A 261 -4.60 -17.61 -1.38
CA LYS A 261 -5.82 -17.95 -2.10
C LYS A 261 -6.01 -17.11 -3.35
N ALA A 262 -5.90 -15.79 -3.22
CA ALA A 262 -6.22 -14.84 -4.28
C ALA A 262 -4.95 -14.26 -4.90
N HIS A 263 -4.92 -14.19 -6.24
CA HIS A 263 -3.82 -13.57 -6.96
C HIS A 263 -3.70 -12.08 -6.65
N MET A 264 -2.47 -11.64 -6.40
CA MET A 264 -2.08 -10.25 -6.18
C MET A 264 -1.07 -9.83 -7.25
N CYS A 265 -1.56 -9.57 -8.45
CA CYS A 265 -0.75 -9.20 -9.61
C CYS A 265 -1.46 -8.05 -10.36
N PRO A 266 -1.23 -6.79 -9.95
CA PRO A 266 -1.87 -5.64 -10.59
C PRO A 266 -1.41 -5.43 -12.02
N ASP A 267 -2.32 -5.03 -12.90
CA ASP A 267 -1.96 -4.43 -14.18
C ASP A 267 -1.53 -2.98 -13.95
N ILE A 268 -0.25 -2.69 -14.14
CA ILE A 268 0.33 -1.35 -13.98
C ILE A 268 0.42 -0.59 -15.31
N SER A 269 -0.12 -1.12 -16.40
CA SER A 269 0.01 -0.54 -17.74
C SER A 269 -0.62 0.85 -17.84
N LYS A 270 -1.72 1.10 -17.14
CA LYS A 270 -2.40 2.39 -17.15
C LYS A 270 -1.55 3.49 -16.54
N ILE A 271 -1.03 3.29 -15.34
CA ILE A 271 -0.17 4.29 -14.69
C ILE A 271 1.14 4.48 -15.45
N SER A 272 1.69 3.40 -16.02
CA SER A 272 2.89 3.48 -16.85
C SER A 272 2.67 4.33 -18.12
N LYS A 273 1.55 4.13 -18.80
CA LYS A 273 1.22 4.89 -20.03
C LYS A 273 0.86 6.34 -19.73
N LYS A 274 0.08 6.60 -18.68
CA LYS A 274 -0.41 7.95 -18.37
C LYS A 274 0.61 8.81 -17.62
N LEU A 275 1.32 8.23 -16.67
CA LEU A 275 2.18 8.98 -15.75
C LEU A 275 3.66 8.63 -15.87
N GLY A 276 4.04 7.70 -16.76
CA GLY A 276 5.42 7.27 -16.92
C GLY A 276 5.95 6.41 -15.78
N TYR A 277 5.06 5.80 -14.97
CA TYR A 277 5.46 4.94 -13.86
C TYR A 277 6.29 3.75 -14.33
N LYS A 278 7.41 3.55 -13.67
CA LYS A 278 8.29 2.39 -13.84
C LYS A 278 8.72 1.92 -12.46
N PRO A 279 8.35 0.70 -12.02
CA PRO A 279 8.85 0.18 -10.75
C PRO A 279 10.37 0.04 -10.81
N LYS A 280 11.03 0.44 -9.75
CA LYS A 280 12.49 0.44 -9.60
C LYS A 280 13.01 -0.92 -9.16
N TYR A 281 12.20 -1.62 -8.35
CA TYR A 281 12.60 -2.86 -7.71
C TYR A 281 11.75 -4.04 -8.18
N THR A 282 12.40 -5.20 -8.35
CA THR A 282 11.72 -6.48 -8.52
C THR A 282 11.09 -6.95 -7.20
N PRO A 283 10.15 -7.92 -7.24
CA PRO A 283 9.62 -8.54 -6.02
C PRO A 283 10.70 -9.09 -5.09
N GLU A 284 11.72 -9.74 -5.65
CA GLU A 284 12.84 -10.34 -4.92
C GLU A 284 13.72 -9.27 -4.27
N GLU A 285 14.08 -8.22 -5.03
CA GLU A 285 14.90 -7.12 -4.52
C GLU A 285 14.19 -6.37 -3.37
N THR A 286 12.89 -6.12 -3.49
CA THR A 286 12.15 -5.45 -2.41
C THR A 286 12.04 -6.32 -1.15
N MET A 287 11.90 -7.66 -1.29
CA MET A 287 11.94 -8.59 -0.17
C MET A 287 13.32 -8.58 0.51
N GLU A 288 14.40 -8.61 -0.27
CA GLU A 288 15.77 -8.53 0.25
C GLU A 288 16.02 -7.21 0.98
N ARG A 289 15.61 -6.09 0.39
CA ARG A 289 15.71 -4.75 1.00
C ARG A 289 14.98 -4.68 2.35
N ALA A 290 13.78 -5.29 2.45
CA ALA A 290 13.02 -5.35 3.68
C ALA A 290 13.74 -6.18 4.76
N VAL A 291 14.29 -7.34 4.39
CA VAL A 291 15.07 -8.19 5.31
C VAL A 291 16.35 -7.49 5.75
N CYS A 292 17.08 -6.83 4.84
CA CYS A 292 18.26 -6.04 5.19
C CYS A 292 17.91 -4.93 6.20
N TRP A 293 16.78 -4.24 6.00
CA TRP A 293 16.30 -3.24 6.95
C TRP A 293 16.00 -3.86 8.33
N MET A 294 15.34 -5.02 8.39
CA MET A 294 15.08 -5.71 9.66
C MET A 294 16.38 -6.05 10.41
N LYS A 295 17.43 -6.48 9.69
CA LYS A 295 18.76 -6.75 10.27
C LYS A 295 19.39 -5.48 10.82
N VAL A 296 19.38 -4.37 10.07
CA VAL A 296 19.88 -3.06 10.52
C VAL A 296 19.15 -2.56 11.76
N GLN A 297 17.86 -2.87 11.90
CA GLN A 297 17.06 -2.54 13.08
C GLN A 297 17.22 -3.54 14.24
N ASN A 298 18.10 -4.53 14.13
CA ASN A 298 18.31 -5.60 15.12
C ASN A 298 17.01 -6.37 15.48
N MET A 299 16.10 -6.55 14.52
CA MET A 299 14.86 -7.30 14.73
C MET A 299 15.07 -8.82 14.54
N ILE A 300 16.00 -9.15 13.62
CA ILE A 300 16.40 -10.53 13.27
C ILE A 300 17.89 -10.64 13.11
#